data_d2f1425b4a9498fb719b3b5d8090ee3e
#
_entry.id   d2f1425b4a9498fb719b3b5d8090ee3e
#
_cell.length_a   1.000
_cell.length_b   1.000
_cell.length_c   1.000
_cell.angle_alpha   90.00
_cell.angle_beta   90.00
_cell.angle_gamma   90.00
#
_symmetry.space_group_name_H-M   'P 1'
#
loop_
_entity.id
_entity.type
_entity.pdbx_description
1 polymer ?
#
loop_
_entity_poly.entity_id
_entity_poly.type
_entity_poly.pdbx_seq_one_letter_code
_entity_poly.pdbx_strand_id
1 'polypeptide(L)'
;MLAQKTRGSIVTITAALTRKPIRGVSAAVPMITEGGLETITQHLAMEYAKDGIRVNAVAPGAVYALLRRNTPREVMESLSPMGQPSTVQDIADAVLYLTDAPKVTGHILSVDGGAHFGRW
;
A
#
# COMPACT_ATOMS: atom_id res chain seq x y z
N MET A 1 2.13 -13.12 -18.35
CA MET A 1 1.64 -11.90 -19.01
C MET A 1 2.31 -11.69 -20.35
N LEU A 2 3.63 -11.51 -20.45
CA LEU A 2 4.30 -11.29 -21.74
C LEU A 2 4.08 -12.44 -22.75
N ALA A 3 4.29 -13.68 -22.34
CA ALA A 3 4.08 -14.85 -23.20
C ALA A 3 2.61 -15.04 -23.66
N GLN A 4 1.66 -14.59 -22.85
CA GLN A 4 0.24 -14.65 -23.15
C GLN A 4 -0.23 -13.52 -24.07
N LYS A 5 0.62 -12.51 -24.33
CA LYS A 5 0.29 -11.29 -25.09
C LYS A 5 -0.99 -10.59 -24.60
N THR A 6 -1.27 -10.71 -23.30
CA THR A 6 -2.41 -10.07 -22.64
C THR A 6 -1.92 -8.89 -21.78
N ARG A 7 -2.76 -7.87 -21.70
CA ARG A 7 -2.57 -6.81 -20.72
C ARG A 7 -2.72 -7.41 -19.32
N GLY A 8 -1.92 -6.91 -18.37
CA GLY A 8 -1.93 -7.40 -17.00
C GLY A 8 -1.93 -6.28 -15.97
N SER A 9 -2.31 -6.63 -14.75
CA SER A 9 -2.21 -5.76 -13.59
C SER A 9 -1.54 -6.52 -12.45
N ILE A 10 -0.51 -5.91 -11.87
CA ILE A 10 0.18 -6.38 -10.67
C ILE A 10 -0.08 -5.33 -9.60
N VAL A 11 -0.60 -5.74 -8.45
CA VAL A 11 -0.79 -4.87 -7.30
C VAL A 11 -0.05 -5.48 -6.11
N THR A 12 0.94 -4.77 -5.60
CA THR A 12 1.67 -5.15 -4.39
C THR A 12 1.06 -4.48 -3.17
N ILE A 13 1.17 -5.11 -2.00
CA ILE A 13 0.79 -4.52 -0.72
C ILE A 13 2.07 -4.13 0.01
N THR A 14 2.16 -2.87 0.40
CA THR A 14 3.28 -2.29 1.14
C THR A 14 2.79 -1.71 2.48
N ALA A 15 3.42 -0.68 3.00
CA ALA A 15 3.00 -0.04 4.23
C ALA A 15 3.22 1.49 4.17
N ALA A 16 2.30 2.26 4.74
CA ALA A 16 2.44 3.71 4.84
C ALA A 16 3.69 4.16 5.64
N LEU A 17 4.18 3.30 6.52
CA LEU A 17 5.41 3.52 7.32
C LEU A 17 6.68 3.67 6.46
N THR A 18 6.70 3.19 5.21
CA THR A 18 7.82 3.37 4.29
C THR A 18 8.12 4.84 4.05
N ARG A 19 7.10 5.69 4.10
CA ARG A 19 7.19 7.12 3.81
C ARG A 19 7.38 7.98 5.05
N LYS A 20 6.75 7.59 6.15
CA LYS A 20 6.78 8.35 7.41
C LYS A 20 6.94 7.42 8.60
N PRO A 21 8.15 7.29 9.15
CA PRO A 21 8.36 6.51 10.36
C PRO A 21 7.62 7.15 11.54
N ILE A 22 7.05 6.30 12.39
CA ILE A 22 6.33 6.71 13.60
C ILE A 22 7.20 6.44 14.81
N ARG A 23 7.39 7.45 15.66
CA ARG A 23 8.16 7.31 16.90
C ARG A 23 7.54 6.22 17.79
N GLY A 24 8.38 5.30 18.26
CA GLY A 24 7.95 4.17 19.11
C GLY A 24 7.45 2.95 18.35
N VAL A 25 7.38 3.01 17.02
CA VAL A 25 7.08 1.84 16.18
C VAL A 25 8.38 1.29 15.60
N SER A 26 8.80 0.12 16.09
CA SER A 26 10.00 -0.57 15.59
C SER A 26 9.65 -1.30 14.29
N ALA A 27 10.01 -0.73 13.15
CA ALA A 27 9.65 -1.26 11.83
C ALA A 27 10.83 -1.30 10.85
N ALA A 28 12.07 -1.09 11.29
CA ALA A 28 13.22 -1.01 10.38
C ALA A 28 13.37 -2.23 9.48
N VAL A 29 13.28 -3.43 10.03
CA VAL A 29 13.42 -4.67 9.26
C VAL A 29 12.30 -4.85 8.22
N PRO A 30 10.99 -4.79 8.56
CA PRO A 30 9.95 -4.86 7.54
C PRO A 30 10.04 -3.73 6.51
N MET A 31 10.55 -2.56 6.86
CA MET A 31 10.67 -1.45 5.90
C MET A 31 11.75 -1.67 4.83
N ILE A 32 12.68 -2.60 5.03
CA ILE A 32 13.61 -3.02 3.96
C ILE A 32 12.84 -3.69 2.82
N THR A 33 11.96 -4.61 3.15
CA THR A 33 11.13 -5.33 2.15
C THR A 33 10.04 -4.44 1.57
N GLU A 34 9.31 -3.73 2.41
CA GLU A 34 8.21 -2.86 1.99
C GLU A 34 8.69 -1.68 1.13
N GLY A 35 9.79 -1.05 1.50
CA GLY A 35 10.41 0.02 0.70
C GLY A 35 10.95 -0.51 -0.63
N GLY A 36 11.52 -1.71 -0.63
CA GLY A 36 11.95 -2.41 -1.86
C GLY A 36 10.77 -2.69 -2.79
N LEU A 37 9.62 -3.10 -2.26
CA LEU A 37 8.40 -3.32 -3.04
C LEU A 37 7.88 -2.02 -3.68
N GLU A 38 7.93 -0.89 -2.99
CA GLU A 38 7.56 0.40 -3.58
C GLU A 38 8.50 0.79 -4.74
N THR A 39 9.80 0.64 -4.52
CA THR A 39 10.80 0.96 -5.55
C THR A 39 10.64 0.07 -6.77
N ILE A 40 10.52 -1.25 -6.59
CA ILE A 40 10.38 -2.17 -7.72
C ILE A 40 9.04 -1.99 -8.45
N THR A 41 7.99 -1.59 -7.76
CA THR A 41 6.69 -1.26 -8.37
C THR A 41 6.86 -0.17 -9.44
N GLN A 42 7.59 0.90 -9.12
CA GLN A 42 7.83 2.01 -10.05
C GLN A 42 8.73 1.59 -11.23
N HIS A 43 9.78 0.81 -10.95
CA HIS A 43 10.69 0.32 -12.00
C HIS A 43 9.99 -0.63 -12.97
N LEU A 44 9.26 -1.63 -12.47
CA LEU A 44 8.51 -2.55 -13.32
C LEU A 44 7.39 -1.85 -14.10
N ALA A 45 6.75 -0.83 -13.51
CA ALA A 45 5.76 -0.02 -14.21
C ALA A 45 6.34 0.66 -15.45
N MET A 46 7.54 1.23 -15.34
CA MET A 46 8.23 1.85 -16.49
C MET A 46 8.72 0.82 -17.49
N GLU A 47 9.29 -0.28 -17.02
CA GLU A 47 9.87 -1.32 -17.87
C GLU A 47 8.82 -1.97 -18.78
N TYR A 48 7.61 -2.25 -18.23
CA TYR A 48 6.55 -2.99 -18.92
C TYR A 48 5.36 -2.14 -19.38
N ALA A 49 5.44 -0.82 -19.26
CA ALA A 49 4.35 0.07 -19.69
C ALA A 49 3.95 -0.11 -21.16
N LYS A 50 4.94 -0.24 -22.04
CA LYS A 50 4.71 -0.44 -23.49
C LYS A 50 4.07 -1.80 -23.81
N ASP A 51 4.24 -2.79 -22.94
CA ASP A 51 3.63 -4.11 -23.07
C ASP A 51 2.21 -4.16 -22.50
N GLY A 52 1.70 -3.02 -22.01
CA GLY A 52 0.37 -2.88 -21.45
C GLY A 52 0.22 -3.56 -20.08
N ILE A 53 1.32 -3.85 -19.40
CA ILE A 53 1.33 -4.39 -18.03
C ILE A 53 1.44 -3.22 -17.06
N ARG A 54 0.49 -3.13 -16.14
CA ARG A 54 0.46 -2.11 -15.10
C ARG A 54 0.96 -2.69 -13.79
N VAL A 55 1.75 -1.92 -13.06
CA VAL A 55 2.29 -2.32 -11.76
C VAL A 55 2.06 -1.19 -10.78
N ASN A 56 1.30 -1.47 -9.73
CA ASN A 56 0.95 -0.49 -8.71
C ASN A 56 1.11 -1.10 -7.31
N ALA A 57 1.04 -0.28 -6.29
CA ALA A 57 1.03 -0.72 -4.90
C ALA A 57 -0.10 -0.06 -4.11
N VAL A 58 -0.60 -0.77 -3.11
CA VAL A 58 -1.41 -0.20 -2.03
C VAL A 58 -0.54 -0.14 -0.79
N ALA A 59 -0.50 1.01 -0.13
CA ALA A 59 0.22 1.26 1.11
C ALA A 59 -0.76 1.49 2.27
N PRO A 60 -1.16 0.44 2.99
CA PRO A 60 -2.04 0.55 4.15
C PRO A 60 -1.37 1.27 5.32
N GLY A 61 -2.16 2.00 6.09
CA GLY A 61 -1.81 2.44 7.43
C GLY A 61 -2.16 1.40 8.50
N ALA A 62 -2.72 1.85 9.61
CA ALA A 62 -3.31 0.96 10.60
C ALA A 62 -4.58 0.30 10.01
N VAL A 63 -4.67 -1.03 10.08
CA VAL A 63 -5.81 -1.80 9.54
C VAL A 63 -6.37 -2.71 10.61
N TYR A 64 -7.68 -2.72 10.78
CA TYR A 64 -8.38 -3.71 11.58
C TYR A 64 -8.37 -5.06 10.87
N ALA A 65 -7.45 -5.94 11.27
CA ALA A 65 -7.31 -7.29 10.75
C ALA A 65 -7.07 -8.30 11.88
N LEU A 66 -7.26 -9.57 11.61
CA LEU A 66 -7.07 -10.65 12.59
C LEU A 66 -5.70 -10.61 13.29
N LEU A 67 -4.66 -10.21 12.54
CA LEU A 67 -3.30 -10.10 13.06
C LEU A 67 -3.16 -9.03 14.17
N ARG A 68 -4.06 -8.04 14.18
CA ARG A 68 -4.08 -6.91 15.12
C ARG A 68 -5.18 -6.99 16.17
N ARG A 69 -5.92 -8.11 16.23
CA ARG A 69 -7.05 -8.30 17.17
C ARG A 69 -6.72 -8.05 18.65
N ASN A 70 -5.45 -8.23 19.04
CA ASN A 70 -4.98 -8.02 20.42
C ASN A 70 -4.42 -6.61 20.66
N THR A 71 -4.39 -5.74 19.65
CA THR A 71 -3.97 -4.35 19.81
C THR A 71 -5.15 -3.54 20.35
N PRO A 72 -5.00 -2.80 21.46
CA PRO A 72 -6.08 -1.97 21.99
C PRO A 72 -6.63 -1.01 20.91
N ARG A 73 -7.95 -0.83 20.93
CA ARG A 73 -8.64 0.02 19.96
C ARG A 73 -8.09 1.44 19.93
N GLU A 74 -7.86 2.04 21.09
CA GLU A 74 -7.33 3.39 21.24
C GLU A 74 -5.95 3.54 20.58
N VAL A 75 -5.11 2.50 20.69
CA VAL A 75 -3.80 2.48 20.02
C VAL A 75 -3.98 2.47 18.51
N MET A 76 -4.88 1.65 17.99
CA MET A 76 -5.15 1.60 16.55
C MET A 76 -5.72 2.93 16.02
N GLU A 77 -6.64 3.54 16.75
CA GLU A 77 -7.23 4.84 16.40
C GLU A 77 -6.20 5.95 16.41
N SER A 78 -5.27 5.93 17.37
CA SER A 78 -4.17 6.92 17.45
C SER A 78 -3.18 6.85 16.28
N LEU A 79 -3.17 5.77 15.53
CA LEU A 79 -2.32 5.59 14.35
C LEU A 79 -2.97 6.09 13.04
N SER A 80 -4.17 6.68 13.12
CA SER A 80 -4.88 7.24 11.97
C SER A 80 -5.26 8.69 12.24
N PRO A 81 -4.83 9.65 11.40
CA PRO A 81 -5.27 11.04 11.51
C PRO A 81 -6.79 11.21 11.42
N MET A 82 -7.48 10.33 10.70
CA MET A 82 -8.94 10.32 10.62
C MET A 82 -9.62 9.76 11.87
N GLY A 83 -8.84 9.35 12.90
CA GLY A 83 -9.34 8.79 14.16
C GLY A 83 -9.85 7.35 14.08
N GLN A 84 -9.86 6.77 12.89
CA GLN A 84 -10.26 5.37 12.68
C GLN A 84 -9.30 4.67 11.74
N PRO A 85 -8.81 3.48 12.09
CA PRO A 85 -8.03 2.65 11.20
C PRO A 85 -8.85 2.21 9.99
N SER A 86 -8.16 1.89 8.90
CA SER A 86 -8.80 1.30 7.74
C SER A 86 -9.33 -0.11 8.04
N THR A 87 -10.32 -0.52 7.31
CA THR A 87 -10.84 -1.89 7.31
C THR A 87 -10.14 -2.72 6.24
N VAL A 88 -10.29 -4.04 6.32
CA VAL A 88 -9.84 -4.95 5.25
C VAL A 88 -10.55 -4.62 3.93
N GLN A 89 -11.82 -4.19 4.00
CA GLN A 89 -12.59 -3.81 2.82
C GLN A 89 -12.01 -2.57 2.12
N ASP A 90 -11.57 -1.56 2.87
CA ASP A 90 -10.95 -0.36 2.29
C ASP A 90 -9.70 -0.72 1.47
N ILE A 91 -8.92 -1.70 1.96
CA ILE A 91 -7.74 -2.18 1.23
C ILE A 91 -8.13 -2.97 -0.01
N ALA A 92 -9.14 -3.84 0.10
CA ALA A 92 -9.66 -4.62 -1.02
C ALA A 92 -10.20 -3.71 -2.14
N ASP A 93 -10.94 -2.67 -1.79
CA ASP A 93 -11.50 -1.70 -2.74
C ASP A 93 -10.38 -0.94 -3.48
N ALA A 94 -9.32 -0.57 -2.77
CA ALA A 94 -8.14 0.05 -3.39
C ALA A 94 -7.43 -0.88 -4.38
N VAL A 95 -7.30 -2.17 -4.05
CA VAL A 95 -6.75 -3.19 -4.95
C VAL A 95 -7.61 -3.35 -6.20
N LEU A 96 -8.93 -3.44 -6.03
CA LEU A 96 -9.87 -3.53 -7.15
C LEU A 96 -9.80 -2.30 -8.06
N TYR A 97 -9.76 -1.09 -7.48
CA TYR A 97 -9.57 0.14 -8.24
C TYR A 97 -8.31 0.09 -9.10
N LEU A 98 -7.15 -0.24 -8.51
CA LEU A 98 -5.89 -0.31 -9.24
C LEU A 98 -5.87 -1.45 -10.28
N THR A 99 -6.60 -2.51 -10.02
CA THR A 99 -6.76 -3.63 -10.97
C THR A 99 -7.50 -3.19 -12.22
N ASP A 100 -8.53 -2.36 -12.07
CA ASP A 100 -9.42 -1.96 -13.16
C ASP A 100 -9.06 -0.61 -13.80
N ALA A 101 -8.18 0.19 -13.20
CA ALA A 101 -7.80 1.51 -13.69
C ALA A 101 -6.79 1.43 -14.86
N PRO A 102 -7.21 1.58 -16.14
CA PRO A 102 -6.40 1.23 -17.30
C PRO A 102 -5.25 2.20 -17.60
N LYS A 103 -5.24 3.35 -16.95
CA LYS A 103 -4.22 4.40 -17.14
C LYS A 103 -3.39 4.67 -15.89
N VAL A 104 -3.53 3.83 -14.86
CA VAL A 104 -2.77 3.94 -13.61
C VAL A 104 -1.69 2.88 -13.57
N THR A 105 -0.43 3.30 -13.55
CA THR A 105 0.75 2.44 -13.39
C THR A 105 1.85 3.21 -12.66
N GLY A 106 2.66 2.53 -11.87
CA GLY A 106 3.71 3.12 -11.04
C GLY A 106 3.19 3.87 -9.81
N HIS A 107 1.89 3.77 -9.52
CA HIS A 107 1.27 4.49 -8.41
C HIS A 107 1.35 3.68 -7.12
N ILE A 108 1.59 4.40 -6.01
CA ILE A 108 1.52 3.85 -4.66
C ILE A 108 0.37 4.55 -3.95
N LEU A 109 -0.76 3.85 -3.87
CA LEU A 109 -2.00 4.35 -3.30
C LEU A 109 -1.99 4.17 -1.79
N SER A 110 -1.91 5.27 -1.06
CA SER A 110 -2.00 5.24 0.40
C SER A 110 -3.46 5.09 0.85
N VAL A 111 -3.70 4.09 1.71
CA VAL A 111 -4.99 3.84 2.37
C VAL A 111 -4.73 3.81 3.87
N ASP A 112 -4.53 5.00 4.45
CA ASP A 112 -3.93 5.15 5.78
C ASP A 112 -4.54 6.28 6.61
N GLY A 113 -5.67 6.84 6.15
CA GLY A 113 -6.31 7.97 6.83
C GLY A 113 -5.46 9.23 6.89
N GLY A 114 -4.47 9.38 6.00
CA GLY A 114 -3.58 10.54 5.94
C GLY A 114 -2.26 10.39 6.72
N ALA A 115 -1.99 9.23 7.31
CA ALA A 115 -0.82 9.01 8.16
C ALA A 115 0.52 9.26 7.45
N HIS A 116 0.60 9.05 6.12
CA HIS A 116 1.81 9.30 5.34
C HIS A 116 2.17 10.78 5.18
N PHE A 117 1.26 11.71 5.49
CA PHE A 117 1.57 13.14 5.43
C PHE A 117 2.34 13.65 6.64
N GLY A 118 2.38 12.94 7.73
CA GLY A 118 3.21 13.26 8.87
C GLY A 118 2.49 13.28 10.20
N ARG A 119 2.90 14.22 11.04
CA ARG A 119 2.46 14.32 12.44
C ARG A 119 1.07 14.96 12.54
N TRP A 120 0.23 14.39 13.34
CA TRP A 120 -1.11 14.90 13.66
C TRP A 120 -1.34 14.96 15.18
#